data_d9f3a2645394847da2afbee0a33e53e8
#
_entry.id   d9f3a2645394847da2afbee0a33e53e8
#
_cell.length_a   1.000
_cell.length_b   1.000
_cell.length_c   1.000
_cell.angle_alpha   90.00
_cell.angle_beta   90.00
_cell.angle_gamma   90.00
#
_symmetry.space_group_name_H-M   'P 1'
#
loop_
_entity.id
_entity.type
_entity.pdbx_description
1 polymer ?
#
loop_
_entity_poly.entity_id
_entity_poly.type
_entity_poly.pdbx_seq_one_letter_code
_entity_poly.pdbx_strand_id
1 'polypeptide(L)'
;MWLCQKCEREFTRKNQRHVCGTGNREDVIRDRPQSVVEVYSAIEKFICKLGKVEIVTRDRYVLFRSSRIFVDLSIMKDVVRIAIHIGRTVKSPIFIKVVDDDKKVTHVAKIGNLVELREIEPLIKEAYELSLS
;
A
#
# COMPACT_ATOMS: atom_id res chain seq x y z
N MET A 1 14.89 15.82 15.44
CA MET A 1 14.24 14.53 15.21
C MET A 1 15.27 13.42 15.27
N TRP A 2 14.86 12.26 15.74
CA TRP A 2 15.76 11.12 15.86
C TRP A 2 15.65 10.22 14.64
N LEU A 3 16.79 9.83 14.08
CA LEU A 3 16.86 8.90 12.96
C LEU A 3 17.28 7.51 13.45
N CYS A 4 16.44 6.50 13.21
CA CYS A 4 16.79 5.13 13.58
C CYS A 4 17.84 4.57 12.61
N GLN A 5 18.98 4.12 13.16
CA GLN A 5 20.06 3.59 12.32
C GLN A 5 19.75 2.25 11.68
N LYS A 6 18.78 1.51 12.22
CA LYS A 6 18.39 0.21 11.68
C LYS A 6 17.41 0.31 10.52
N CYS A 7 16.39 1.13 10.65
CA CYS A 7 15.35 1.26 9.63
C CYS A 7 15.34 2.61 8.93
N GLU A 8 16.23 3.50 9.33
CA GLU A 8 16.41 4.83 8.72
C GLU A 8 15.16 5.71 8.71
N ARG A 9 14.24 5.46 9.64
CA ARG A 9 13.05 6.30 9.80
C ARG A 9 13.29 7.40 10.81
N GLU A 10 12.65 8.55 10.58
CA GLU A 10 12.71 9.68 11.51
C GLU A 10 11.56 9.61 12.50
N PHE A 11 11.85 9.92 13.74
CA PHE A 11 10.88 9.96 14.83
C PHE A 11 10.99 11.25 15.60
N THR A 12 9.90 11.71 16.17
CA THR A 12 9.87 12.91 16.99
C THR A 12 10.59 12.74 18.32
N ARG A 13 10.64 11.51 18.83
CA ARG A 13 11.30 11.18 20.10
C ARG A 13 12.56 10.38 19.88
N LYS A 14 13.59 10.68 20.64
CA LYS A 14 14.82 9.90 20.65
C LYS A 14 14.52 8.50 21.18
N ASN A 15 15.01 7.47 20.50
CA ASN A 15 14.82 6.07 20.86
C ASN A 15 13.34 5.65 20.98
N GLN A 16 12.49 6.27 20.17
CA GLN A 16 11.08 5.92 20.14
C GLN A 16 10.89 4.46 19.76
N ARG A 17 10.02 3.76 20.50
CA ARG A 17 9.70 2.37 20.21
C ARG A 17 9.01 2.24 18.86
N HIS A 18 9.48 1.29 18.07
CA HIS A 18 8.91 1.00 16.76
C HIS A 18 9.40 -0.37 16.28
N VAL A 19 8.76 -0.92 15.27
CA VAL A 19 9.23 -2.14 14.64
C VAL A 19 10.31 -1.75 13.63
N CYS A 20 11.54 -2.08 13.94
CA CYS A 20 12.69 -1.88 13.05
C CYS A 20 12.83 -3.06 12.09
N GLY A 21 13.62 -2.88 11.08
CA GLY A 21 14.16 -3.98 10.30
C GLY A 21 13.50 -4.25 8.97
N THR A 22 12.49 -3.49 8.64
CA THR A 22 11.80 -3.69 7.38
C THR A 22 11.72 -2.43 6.54
N GLY A 23 12.79 -1.69 6.39
CA GLY A 23 12.87 -0.64 5.39
C GLY A 23 13.11 -1.19 4.00
N ASN A 24 13.10 -2.51 3.84
CA ASN A 24 13.54 -3.20 2.63
C ASN A 24 12.38 -3.98 1.99
N ARG A 25 12.21 -3.76 0.67
CA ARG A 25 11.22 -4.45 -0.15
C ARG A 25 11.33 -5.98 -0.04
N GLU A 26 12.55 -6.51 0.02
CA GLU A 26 12.78 -7.95 0.08
C GLU A 26 12.23 -8.59 1.34
N ASP A 27 12.24 -7.88 2.46
CA ASP A 27 11.69 -8.38 3.71
C ASP A 27 10.17 -8.52 3.62
N VAL A 28 9.53 -7.66 2.85
CA VAL A 28 8.07 -7.66 2.65
C VAL A 28 7.61 -8.91 1.93
N ILE A 29 8.38 -9.36 0.91
CA ILE A 29 8.00 -10.49 0.05
C ILE A 29 8.74 -11.78 0.38
N ARG A 30 9.53 -11.81 1.45
CA ARG A 30 10.27 -12.99 1.87
C ARG A 30 9.33 -14.18 2.09
N ASP A 31 9.72 -15.34 1.55
CA ASP A 31 8.98 -16.60 1.69
C ASP A 31 7.56 -16.54 1.12
N ARG A 32 7.32 -15.66 0.16
CA ARG A 32 6.03 -15.59 -0.52
C ARG A 32 6.07 -16.28 -1.87
N PRO A 33 4.95 -16.91 -2.29
CA PRO A 33 4.87 -17.53 -3.62
C PRO A 33 5.14 -16.53 -4.73
N GLN A 34 5.60 -17.02 -5.88
CA GLN A 34 5.87 -16.19 -7.04
C GLN A 34 4.65 -15.36 -7.45
N SER A 35 3.44 -15.92 -7.36
CA SER A 35 2.20 -15.21 -7.68
C SER A 35 2.01 -13.97 -6.84
N VAL A 36 2.33 -14.04 -5.53
CA VAL A 36 2.24 -12.89 -4.62
C VAL A 36 3.31 -11.85 -4.98
N VAL A 37 4.52 -12.29 -5.25
CA VAL A 37 5.62 -11.40 -5.63
C VAL A 37 5.29 -10.64 -6.91
N GLU A 38 4.71 -11.33 -7.90
CA GLU A 38 4.32 -10.72 -9.17
C GLU A 38 3.25 -9.65 -8.98
N VAL A 39 2.23 -9.94 -8.17
CA VAL A 39 1.16 -8.98 -7.89
C VAL A 39 1.73 -7.74 -7.18
N TYR A 40 2.53 -7.95 -6.14
CA TYR A 40 3.14 -6.84 -5.42
C TYR A 40 4.02 -5.99 -6.35
N SER A 41 4.86 -6.63 -7.14
CA SER A 41 5.75 -5.92 -8.06
C SER A 41 4.99 -5.12 -9.11
N ALA A 42 3.89 -5.68 -9.62
CA ALA A 42 3.04 -4.99 -10.59
C ALA A 42 2.34 -3.78 -9.98
N ILE A 43 1.85 -3.90 -8.74
CA ILE A 43 1.23 -2.78 -8.02
C ILE A 43 2.26 -1.66 -7.81
N GLU A 44 3.42 -2.01 -7.31
CA GLU A 44 4.50 -1.06 -7.06
C GLU A 44 4.89 -0.31 -8.34
N LYS A 45 5.08 -1.05 -9.43
CA LYS A 45 5.45 -0.49 -10.71
C LYS A 45 4.37 0.44 -11.27
N PHE A 46 3.11 0.03 -11.17
CA PHE A 46 1.99 0.84 -11.62
C PHE A 46 1.91 2.16 -10.85
N ILE A 47 2.00 2.11 -9.53
CA ILE A 47 1.93 3.30 -8.68
C ILE A 47 3.10 4.23 -8.93
N CYS A 48 4.30 3.70 -9.09
CA CYS A 48 5.48 4.53 -9.35
C CYS A 48 5.43 5.25 -10.69
N LYS A 49 4.64 4.77 -11.64
CA LYS A 49 4.42 5.44 -12.93
C LYS A 49 3.44 6.60 -12.86
N LEU A 50 2.63 6.67 -11.80
CA LEU A 50 1.63 7.73 -11.66
C LEU A 50 2.26 9.08 -11.38
N GLY A 51 3.39 9.10 -10.68
CA GLY A 51 4.08 10.31 -10.33
C GLY A 51 5.02 10.09 -9.15
N LYS A 52 5.29 11.15 -8.42
CA LYS A 52 6.19 11.09 -7.28
C LYS A 52 5.48 10.48 -6.07
N VAL A 53 5.92 9.31 -5.65
CA VAL A 53 5.32 8.55 -4.56
C VAL A 53 6.40 8.09 -3.59
N GLU A 54 6.15 8.29 -2.30
CA GLU A 54 7.00 7.75 -1.24
C GLU A 54 6.48 6.37 -0.86
N ILE A 55 7.38 5.39 -0.82
CA ILE A 55 7.06 4.03 -0.45
C ILE A 55 7.64 3.75 0.93
N VAL A 56 6.77 3.41 1.88
CA VAL A 56 7.17 3.08 3.24
C VAL A 56 6.94 1.59 3.46
N THR A 57 8.01 0.82 3.60
CA THR A 57 7.94 -0.62 3.81
C THR A 57 8.05 -0.96 5.30
N ARG A 58 7.22 -1.89 5.72
CA ARG A 58 7.21 -2.48 7.05
C ARG A 58 7.24 -3.99 6.90
N ASP A 59 7.22 -4.72 7.99
CA ASP A 59 7.11 -6.18 7.91
C ASP A 59 5.75 -6.56 7.35
N ARG A 60 5.73 -7.12 6.13
CA ARG A 60 4.51 -7.55 5.42
C ARG A 60 3.49 -6.44 5.16
N TYR A 61 3.91 -5.18 5.26
CA TYR A 61 3.03 -4.04 5.14
C TYR A 61 3.74 -2.92 4.38
N VAL A 62 3.04 -2.33 3.40
CA VAL A 62 3.62 -1.28 2.54
C VAL A 62 2.62 -0.13 2.42
N LEU A 63 3.10 1.08 2.62
CA LEU A 63 2.30 2.30 2.46
C LEU A 63 2.80 3.07 1.23
N PHE A 64 1.87 3.56 0.42
CA PHE A 64 2.17 4.45 -0.70
C PHE A 64 1.61 5.82 -0.39
N ARG A 65 2.47 6.81 -0.43
CA ARG A 65 2.13 8.16 -0.01
C ARG A 65 2.54 9.20 -1.06
N SER A 66 1.63 10.15 -1.33
CA SER A 66 1.95 11.39 -2.04
C SER A 66 1.94 12.53 -1.00
N SER A 67 0.95 13.41 -1.02
CA SER A 67 0.73 14.35 0.10
C SER A 67 0.16 13.65 1.33
N ARG A 68 -0.50 12.53 1.12
CA ARG A 68 -1.03 11.65 2.17
C ARG A 68 -1.06 10.22 1.66
N ILE A 69 -1.25 9.27 2.56
CA ILE A 69 -1.35 7.86 2.18
C ILE A 69 -2.62 7.65 1.37
N PHE A 70 -2.49 7.07 0.18
CA PHE A 70 -3.64 6.80 -0.70
C PHE A 70 -3.86 5.31 -0.95
N VAL A 71 -2.84 4.47 -0.72
CA VAL A 71 -2.93 3.02 -0.84
C VAL A 71 -2.06 2.38 0.23
N ASP A 72 -2.55 1.33 0.84
CA ASP A 72 -1.71 0.48 1.68
C ASP A 72 -1.90 -0.99 1.30
N LEU A 73 -0.85 -1.78 1.47
CA LEU A 73 -0.83 -3.19 1.14
C LEU A 73 -0.46 -4.01 2.36
N SER A 74 -1.10 -5.18 2.49
CA SER A 74 -0.67 -6.22 3.42
C SER A 74 -0.33 -7.45 2.60
N ILE A 75 0.90 -7.94 2.74
CA ILE A 75 1.38 -9.08 1.96
C ILE A 75 1.05 -10.36 2.73
N MET A 76 -0.02 -10.99 2.33
CA MET A 76 -0.50 -12.20 2.96
C MET A 76 0.18 -13.44 2.38
N LYS A 77 -0.15 -14.62 2.90
CA LYS A 77 0.49 -15.86 2.51
C LYS A 77 0.33 -16.19 1.02
N ASP A 78 -0.84 -15.91 0.47
CA ASP A 78 -1.21 -16.31 -0.89
C ASP A 78 -1.87 -15.21 -1.72
N VAL A 79 -2.08 -14.03 -1.13
CA VAL A 79 -2.68 -12.88 -1.83
C VAL A 79 -2.07 -11.58 -1.29
N VAL A 80 -2.29 -10.49 -2.04
CA VAL A 80 -1.98 -9.14 -1.57
C VAL A 80 -3.29 -8.47 -1.22
N ARG A 81 -3.43 -8.06 0.02
CA ARG A 81 -4.60 -7.28 0.46
C ARG A 81 -4.28 -5.81 0.25
N ILE A 82 -5.12 -5.13 -0.52
CA ILE A 82 -4.93 -3.71 -0.83
C ILE A 82 -6.08 -2.90 -0.25
N ALA A 83 -5.75 -1.75 0.33
CA ALA A 83 -6.73 -0.76 0.77
C ALA A 83 -6.51 0.51 -0.05
N ILE A 84 -7.57 0.96 -0.72
CA ILE A 84 -7.53 2.13 -1.60
C ILE A 84 -8.42 3.21 -0.99
N HIS A 85 -7.86 4.41 -0.83
CA HIS A 85 -8.56 5.54 -0.21
C HIS A 85 -9.02 6.52 -1.30
N ILE A 86 -10.32 6.55 -1.58
CA ILE A 86 -10.92 7.44 -2.58
C ILE A 86 -12.06 8.25 -1.95
N GLY A 87 -12.63 9.18 -2.72
CA GLY A 87 -13.63 10.12 -2.22
C GLY A 87 -15.09 9.70 -2.44
N ARG A 88 -15.32 8.48 -2.93
CA ARG A 88 -16.67 7.99 -3.23
C ARG A 88 -16.75 6.48 -3.00
N THR A 89 -17.97 5.98 -2.84
CA THR A 89 -18.19 4.54 -2.72
C THR A 89 -18.28 3.90 -4.10
N VAL A 90 -17.47 2.87 -4.33
CA VAL A 90 -17.51 2.08 -5.56
C VAL A 90 -18.06 0.70 -5.21
N LYS A 91 -19.13 0.32 -5.89
CA LYS A 91 -19.72 -1.01 -5.70
C LYS A 91 -19.12 -1.96 -6.72
N SER A 92 -18.36 -2.91 -6.24
CA SER A 92 -17.76 -3.95 -7.07
C SER A 92 -17.57 -5.22 -6.24
N PRO A 93 -17.83 -6.41 -6.83
CA PRO A 93 -17.64 -7.66 -6.11
C PRO A 93 -16.21 -7.95 -5.71
N ILE A 94 -15.24 -7.25 -6.30
CA ILE A 94 -13.82 -7.41 -5.94
C ILE A 94 -13.52 -6.87 -4.54
N PHE A 95 -14.31 -5.89 -4.06
CA PHE A 95 -14.10 -5.32 -2.73
C PHE A 95 -14.76 -6.17 -1.65
N ILE A 96 -13.94 -6.64 -0.71
CA ILE A 96 -14.42 -7.44 0.42
C ILE A 96 -14.91 -6.58 1.58
N LYS A 97 -14.52 -5.29 1.58
CA LYS A 97 -14.90 -4.36 2.63
C LYS A 97 -14.83 -2.93 2.09
N VAL A 98 -15.83 -2.12 2.45
CA VAL A 98 -15.84 -0.69 2.12
C VAL A 98 -16.19 0.06 3.40
N VAL A 99 -15.33 0.99 3.79
CA VAL A 99 -15.53 1.80 5.00
C VAL A 99 -15.63 3.27 4.61
N ASP A 100 -16.79 3.86 4.83
CA ASP A 100 -17.03 5.29 4.61
C ASP A 100 -16.78 6.03 5.92
N ASP A 101 -15.87 6.98 5.89
CA ASP A 101 -15.40 7.70 7.07
C ASP A 101 -15.54 9.23 6.85
N ASP A 102 -16.57 9.65 6.13
CA ASP A 102 -16.91 11.05 5.80
C ASP A 102 -15.82 11.79 5.01
N LYS A 103 -14.56 11.63 5.35
CA LYS A 103 -13.45 12.30 4.67
C LYS A 103 -12.89 11.48 3.52
N LYS A 104 -12.96 10.16 3.64
CA LYS A 104 -12.47 9.23 2.64
C LYS A 104 -13.24 7.94 2.72
N VAL A 105 -13.26 7.21 1.62
CA VAL A 105 -13.87 5.88 1.57
C VAL A 105 -12.75 4.87 1.29
N THR A 106 -12.56 3.94 2.21
CA THR A 106 -11.54 2.91 2.10
C THR A 106 -12.13 1.66 1.47
N HIS A 107 -11.55 1.23 0.36
CA HIS A 107 -11.98 0.04 -0.37
C HIS A 107 -10.92 -1.03 -0.22
N VAL A 108 -11.29 -2.19 0.33
CA VAL A 108 -10.37 -3.29 0.59
C VAL A 108 -10.64 -4.44 -0.36
N ALA A 109 -9.60 -4.93 -1.02
CA ALA A 109 -9.67 -6.07 -1.93
C ALA A 109 -8.51 -7.02 -1.68
N LYS A 110 -8.69 -8.29 -2.02
CA LYS A 110 -7.61 -9.28 -2.04
C LYS A 110 -7.27 -9.59 -3.48
N ILE A 111 -6.02 -9.36 -3.85
CA ILE A 111 -5.56 -9.51 -5.23
C ILE A 111 -4.66 -10.74 -5.32
N GLY A 112 -5.12 -11.75 -6.04
CA GLY A 112 -4.39 -13.01 -6.21
C GLY A 112 -3.73 -13.17 -7.57
N ASN A 113 -4.04 -12.29 -8.54
CA ASN A 113 -3.49 -12.36 -9.89
C ASN A 113 -3.53 -10.99 -10.57
N LEU A 114 -2.88 -10.90 -11.74
CA LEU A 114 -2.77 -9.64 -12.47
C LEU A 114 -4.09 -9.18 -13.11
N VAL A 115 -4.99 -10.10 -13.39
CA VAL A 115 -6.31 -9.75 -13.95
C VAL A 115 -7.12 -8.97 -12.92
N GLU A 116 -7.11 -9.43 -11.66
CA GLU A 116 -7.79 -8.73 -10.57
C GLU A 116 -7.17 -7.36 -10.33
N LEU A 117 -5.84 -7.26 -10.45
CA LEU A 117 -5.16 -5.97 -10.31
C LEU A 117 -5.63 -4.97 -11.36
N ARG A 118 -5.78 -5.40 -12.61
CA ARG A 118 -6.20 -4.51 -13.70
C ARG A 118 -7.58 -3.92 -13.44
N GLU A 119 -8.45 -4.65 -12.77
CA GLU A 119 -9.78 -4.16 -12.43
C GLU A 119 -9.75 -2.95 -11.48
N ILE A 120 -8.74 -2.87 -10.62
CA ILE A 120 -8.63 -1.80 -9.63
C ILE A 120 -7.63 -0.71 -10.00
N GLU A 121 -6.86 -0.87 -11.08
CA GLU A 121 -5.87 0.12 -11.50
C GLU A 121 -6.46 1.54 -11.67
N PRO A 122 -7.63 1.72 -12.31
CA PRO A 122 -8.23 3.04 -12.43
C PRO A 122 -8.54 3.67 -11.07
N LEU A 123 -8.91 2.86 -10.09
CA LEU A 123 -9.23 3.34 -8.74
C LEU A 123 -7.96 3.72 -7.97
N ILE A 124 -6.87 3.00 -8.20
CA ILE A 124 -5.57 3.36 -7.62
C ILE A 124 -5.13 4.73 -8.16
N LYS A 125 -5.30 4.94 -9.45
CA LYS A 125 -5.00 6.23 -10.08
C LYS A 125 -5.87 7.35 -9.50
N GLU A 126 -7.15 7.10 -9.33
CA GLU A 126 -8.09 8.05 -8.72
C GLU A 126 -7.65 8.40 -7.29
N ALA A 127 -7.25 7.39 -6.51
CA ALA A 127 -6.77 7.61 -5.14
C ALA A 127 -5.51 8.48 -5.12
N TYR A 128 -4.59 8.23 -6.04
CA TYR A 128 -3.39 9.05 -6.16
C TYR A 128 -3.73 10.50 -6.45
N GLU A 129 -4.58 10.74 -7.45
CA GLU A 129 -4.98 12.08 -7.85
C GLU A 129 -5.68 12.82 -6.70
N LEU A 130 -6.56 12.13 -5.98
CA LEU A 130 -7.23 12.69 -4.82
C LEU A 130 -6.24 13.06 -3.71
N SER A 131 -5.20 12.27 -3.53
CA SER A 131 -4.20 12.49 -2.48
C SER A 131 -3.36 13.74 -2.72
N LEU A 132 -3.33 14.25 -3.95
CA LEU A 132 -2.59 15.46 -4.31
C LEU A 132 -3.35 16.74 -3.97
N SER A 133 -4.65 16.65 -3.76
CA SER A 133 -5.48 17.83 -3.51
C SER A 133 -5.57 18.23 -2.03
#